data_a37664b938e809b65335658be705f2e7
#
_entry.id   a37664b938e809b65335658be705f2e7
#
_cell.length_a   1.000
_cell.length_b   1.000
_cell.length_c   1.000
_cell.angle_alpha   90.00
_cell.angle_beta   90.00
_cell.angle_gamma   90.00
#
_symmetry.space_group_name_H-M   'P 1'
#
loop_
_entity.id
_entity.type
_entity.pdbx_description
1 polymer ?
#
loop_
_entity_poly.entity_id
_entity_poly.type
_entity_poly.pdbx_seq_one_letter_code
_entity_poly.pdbx_strand_id
1 'polypeptide(L)'
;MLLVALPALSQDFSAELVRQKPQNAASTKVFVSGDKIRFEASGQKSTSYAIISLSQRTSAMVLPDTKSYVVSPAAHVSASYPLFHIDDPDNACPVWEKTMEKPDSCKKVGDDTVNGRATVKYTGATENGDTGTAWVDKKLHFVIKWEGQRSAAEMQNIQEGPQAASLFEVPKDFQKLDTVATHKSQKKMVRPLPNKPAAPQ
;
A
#
# COMPACT_ATOMS: atom_id res chain seq x y z
N MET A 1 1.41 15.01 42.76
CA MET A 1 2.35 14.49 41.75
C MET A 1 1.54 14.31 40.50
N LEU A 2 1.58 15.26 39.53
CA LEU A 2 0.88 15.14 38.26
C LEU A 2 1.73 14.25 37.35
N LEU A 3 1.23 13.07 37.03
CA LEU A 3 1.76 12.27 35.92
C LEU A 3 1.38 12.98 34.61
N VAL A 4 2.34 13.68 34.01
CA VAL A 4 2.23 14.12 32.63
C VAL A 4 2.39 12.85 31.77
N ALA A 5 1.28 12.30 31.29
CA ALA A 5 1.32 11.29 30.24
C ALA A 5 1.93 11.97 29.01
N LEU A 6 3.18 11.63 28.68
CA LEU A 6 3.76 11.96 27.39
C LEU A 6 2.87 11.31 26.33
N PRO A 7 2.34 12.06 25.35
CA PRO A 7 1.66 11.44 24.23
C PRO A 7 2.66 10.48 23.58
N ALA A 8 2.31 9.20 23.53
CA ALA A 8 2.99 8.27 22.63
C ALA A 8 3.02 8.96 21.28
N LEU A 9 4.21 9.23 20.73
CA LEU A 9 4.37 9.82 19.41
C LEU A 9 3.72 8.82 18.43
N SER A 10 2.45 9.04 18.17
CA SER A 10 1.73 8.31 17.13
C SER A 10 2.48 8.60 15.83
N GLN A 11 2.92 7.55 15.15
CA GLN A 11 3.56 7.64 13.82
C GLN A 11 2.50 7.91 12.75
N ASP A 12 1.44 8.61 13.14
CA ASP A 12 0.34 8.95 12.27
C ASP A 12 0.76 10.05 11.31
N PHE A 13 0.44 9.87 10.05
CA PHE A 13 0.73 10.87 9.03
C PHE A 13 -0.20 10.72 7.82
N SER A 14 -0.23 11.75 6.98
CA SER A 14 -0.76 11.68 5.62
C SER A 14 0.33 12.05 4.61
N ALA A 15 0.20 11.55 3.38
CA ALA A 15 1.14 11.81 2.30
C ALA A 15 0.47 11.62 0.93
N GLU A 16 1.17 12.02 -0.12
CA GLU A 16 0.88 11.65 -1.50
C GLU A 16 1.92 10.65 -1.98
N LEU A 17 1.51 9.44 -2.32
CA LEU A 17 2.34 8.44 -2.98
C LEU A 17 2.34 8.71 -4.48
N VAL A 18 3.43 9.25 -4.98
CA VAL A 18 3.64 9.57 -6.40
C VAL A 18 4.40 8.43 -7.05
N ARG A 19 3.77 7.75 -7.99
CA ARG A 19 4.40 6.67 -8.76
C ARG A 19 5.19 7.26 -9.92
N GLN A 20 6.44 6.85 -10.05
CA GLN A 20 7.34 7.27 -11.12
C GLN A 20 7.49 6.19 -12.19
N LYS A 21 7.25 4.93 -11.84
CA LYS A 21 7.22 3.78 -12.75
C LYS A 21 5.99 2.90 -12.42
N PRO A 22 5.21 2.47 -13.44
CA PRO A 22 5.25 2.95 -14.82
C PRO A 22 4.90 4.43 -14.92
N GLN A 23 5.38 5.10 -15.97
CA GLN A 23 5.07 6.51 -16.23
C GLN A 23 3.55 6.71 -16.37
N ASN A 24 3.05 7.87 -15.89
CA ASN A 24 1.63 8.25 -15.86
C ASN A 24 0.75 7.52 -14.84
N ALA A 25 1.32 6.89 -13.83
CA ALA A 25 0.51 6.43 -12.70
C ALA A 25 -0.02 7.62 -11.91
N ALA A 26 -1.32 7.65 -11.65
CA ALA A 26 -1.94 8.66 -10.81
C ALA A 26 -1.33 8.66 -9.40
N SER A 27 -1.25 9.82 -8.76
CA SER A 27 -0.89 9.91 -7.37
C SER A 27 -1.97 9.27 -6.49
N THR A 28 -1.58 8.82 -5.32
CA THR A 28 -2.48 8.19 -4.35
C THR A 28 -2.31 8.88 -3.01
N LYS A 29 -3.39 9.35 -2.41
CA LYS A 29 -3.33 9.83 -1.03
C LYS A 29 -3.18 8.65 -0.09
N VAL A 30 -2.28 8.79 0.86
CA VAL A 30 -1.99 7.78 1.89
C VAL A 30 -2.26 8.41 3.25
N PHE A 31 -2.98 7.69 4.11
CA PHE A 31 -3.17 8.03 5.50
C PHE A 31 -2.71 6.83 6.33
N VAL A 32 -1.97 7.09 7.39
CA VAL A 32 -1.44 6.06 8.30
C VAL A 32 -1.83 6.41 9.72
N SER A 33 -2.36 5.46 10.47
CA SER A 33 -2.61 5.57 11.90
C SER A 33 -2.42 4.20 12.56
N GLY A 34 -1.37 4.09 13.39
CA GLY A 34 -0.98 2.84 14.00
C GLY A 34 -0.73 1.74 12.96
N ASP A 35 -1.50 0.65 13.05
CA ASP A 35 -1.42 -0.51 12.13
C ASP A 35 -2.31 -0.38 10.88
N LYS A 36 -2.98 0.76 10.69
CA LYS A 36 -3.93 0.96 9.60
C LYS A 36 -3.40 1.93 8.56
N ILE A 37 -3.61 1.58 7.31
CA ILE A 37 -3.25 2.40 6.15
C ILE A 37 -4.47 2.54 5.25
N ARG A 38 -4.76 3.77 4.80
CA ARG A 38 -5.78 4.04 3.80
C ARG A 38 -5.13 4.61 2.54
N PHE A 39 -5.55 4.12 1.39
CA PHE A 39 -5.17 4.60 0.07
C PHE A 39 -6.38 5.13 -0.69
N GLU A 40 -6.27 6.34 -1.22
CA GLU A 40 -7.27 6.96 -2.07
C GLU A 40 -6.64 7.35 -3.41
N ALA A 41 -7.16 6.86 -4.51
CA ALA A 41 -6.69 7.27 -5.83
C ALA A 41 -6.99 8.75 -6.07
N SER A 42 -5.96 9.53 -6.43
CA SER A 42 -6.09 10.96 -6.73
C SER A 42 -6.42 11.15 -8.21
N GLY A 43 -7.36 12.06 -8.51
CA GLY A 43 -7.63 12.50 -9.88
C GLY A 43 -8.45 11.55 -10.74
N GLN A 44 -8.96 10.45 -10.21
CA GLN A 44 -9.88 9.57 -10.90
C GLN A 44 -11.33 9.88 -10.55
N LYS A 45 -12.26 9.58 -11.47
CA LYS A 45 -13.71 9.65 -11.22
C LYS A 45 -14.18 8.61 -10.19
N SER A 46 -13.35 7.59 -9.91
CA SER A 46 -13.66 6.55 -8.93
C SER A 46 -13.41 7.08 -7.52
N THR A 47 -14.41 6.96 -6.67
CA THR A 47 -14.36 7.30 -5.25
C THR A 47 -13.85 6.13 -4.39
N SER A 48 -13.42 5.02 -5.02
CA SER A 48 -12.96 3.82 -4.31
C SER A 48 -11.67 4.06 -3.53
N TYR A 49 -11.56 3.41 -2.39
CA TYR A 49 -10.37 3.44 -1.54
C TYR A 49 -10.11 2.09 -0.88
N ALA A 50 -8.87 1.88 -0.48
CA ALA A 50 -8.47 0.68 0.25
C ALA A 50 -8.12 1.02 1.70
N ILE A 51 -8.58 0.19 2.64
CA ILE A 51 -8.16 0.22 4.04
C ILE A 51 -7.40 -1.07 4.31
N ILE A 52 -6.16 -0.96 4.78
CA ILE A 52 -5.31 -2.09 5.13
C ILE A 52 -5.13 -2.13 6.63
N SER A 53 -5.25 -3.31 7.23
CA SER A 53 -4.77 -3.60 8.57
C SER A 53 -3.51 -4.46 8.47
N LEU A 54 -2.38 -3.93 8.93
CA LEU A 54 -1.10 -4.62 8.92
C LEU A 54 -1.11 -5.79 9.92
N SER A 55 -1.68 -5.59 11.11
CA SER A 55 -1.77 -6.61 12.16
C SER A 55 -2.68 -7.78 11.77
N GLN A 56 -3.81 -7.50 11.12
CA GLN A 56 -4.76 -8.51 10.66
C GLN A 56 -4.38 -9.10 9.28
N ARG A 57 -3.42 -8.49 8.57
CA ARG A 57 -3.05 -8.85 7.20
C ARG A 57 -4.26 -8.91 6.27
N THR A 58 -5.13 -7.89 6.36
CA THR A 58 -6.34 -7.78 5.54
C THR A 58 -6.39 -6.45 4.82
N SER A 59 -7.07 -6.43 3.69
CA SER A 59 -7.41 -5.23 2.93
C SER A 59 -8.90 -5.19 2.65
N ALA A 60 -9.55 -4.06 2.94
CA ALA A 60 -10.91 -3.77 2.53
C ALA A 60 -10.89 -2.78 1.36
N MET A 61 -11.29 -3.22 0.17
CA MET A 61 -11.57 -2.33 -0.95
C MET A 61 -12.98 -1.81 -0.81
N VAL A 62 -13.13 -0.52 -0.60
CA VAL A 62 -14.42 0.16 -0.37
C VAL A 62 -14.86 0.85 -1.66
N LEU A 63 -16.12 0.64 -2.03
CA LEU A 63 -16.78 1.10 -3.26
C LEU A 63 -17.95 2.01 -2.89
N PRO A 64 -17.74 3.32 -2.66
CA PRO A 64 -18.79 4.24 -2.22
C PRO A 64 -19.98 4.34 -3.17
N ASP A 65 -19.72 4.30 -4.48
CA ASP A 65 -20.76 4.43 -5.52
C ASP A 65 -21.84 3.35 -5.44
N THR A 66 -21.47 2.16 -4.95
CA THR A 66 -22.38 1.02 -4.77
C THR A 66 -22.64 0.71 -3.30
N LYS A 67 -22.14 1.53 -2.37
CA LYS A 67 -22.22 1.31 -0.92
C LYS A 67 -21.82 -0.13 -0.54
N SER A 68 -20.70 -0.59 -1.08
CA SER A 68 -20.26 -1.96 -0.88
C SER A 68 -18.74 -2.03 -0.63
N TYR A 69 -18.28 -3.18 -0.12
CA TYR A 69 -16.86 -3.42 0.07
C TYR A 69 -16.51 -4.90 -0.06
N VAL A 70 -15.25 -5.17 -0.38
CA VAL A 70 -14.68 -6.51 -0.49
C VAL A 70 -13.49 -6.61 0.46
N VAL A 71 -13.41 -7.70 1.23
CA VAL A 71 -12.24 -7.99 2.09
C VAL A 71 -11.41 -9.09 1.46
N SER A 72 -10.11 -8.88 1.41
CA SER A 72 -9.13 -9.84 0.91
C SER A 72 -7.90 -9.88 1.82
N PRO A 73 -7.08 -10.94 1.75
CA PRO A 73 -5.75 -10.93 2.37
C PRO A 73 -4.91 -9.76 1.84
N ALA A 74 -4.15 -9.09 2.70
CA ALA A 74 -3.34 -7.93 2.33
C ALA A 74 -2.04 -8.29 1.59
N ALA A 75 -1.74 -9.57 1.42
CA ALA A 75 -0.49 -10.06 0.81
C ALA A 75 -0.14 -9.42 -0.54
N HIS A 76 -1.13 -8.94 -1.29
CA HIS A 76 -0.91 -8.34 -2.62
C HIS A 76 -0.84 -6.81 -2.62
N VAL A 77 -1.05 -6.15 -1.49
CA VAL A 77 -1.14 -4.68 -1.46
C VAL A 77 0.23 -4.02 -1.50
N SER A 78 1.23 -4.68 -0.94
CA SER A 78 2.62 -4.23 -0.91
C SER A 78 3.49 -4.82 -2.03
N ALA A 79 2.91 -5.61 -2.95
CA ALA A 79 3.66 -6.35 -3.96
C ALA A 79 4.52 -5.47 -4.88
N SER A 80 4.13 -4.20 -5.09
CA SER A 80 4.84 -3.25 -5.96
C SER A 80 5.51 -2.10 -5.20
N TYR A 81 5.25 -1.97 -3.91
CA TYR A 81 5.85 -0.96 -3.05
C TYR A 81 6.02 -1.53 -1.64
N PRO A 82 7.22 -1.48 -1.06
CA PRO A 82 7.48 -2.06 0.24
C PRO A 82 6.89 -1.18 1.36
N LEU A 83 5.57 -1.22 1.53
CA LEU A 83 4.86 -0.45 2.54
C LEU A 83 4.51 -1.34 3.73
N PHE A 84 5.28 -1.21 4.79
CA PHE A 84 5.08 -1.87 6.07
C PHE A 84 5.72 -1.05 7.19
N HIS A 85 5.30 -1.28 8.42
CA HIS A 85 5.90 -0.67 9.58
C HIS A 85 7.24 -1.34 9.91
N ILE A 86 8.23 -0.54 10.27
CA ILE A 86 9.60 -0.96 10.59
C ILE A 86 9.90 -0.49 12.01
N ASP A 87 9.93 -1.41 12.98
CA ASP A 87 10.14 -1.06 14.40
C ASP A 87 11.47 -0.35 14.63
N ASP A 88 12.53 -0.78 13.95
CA ASP A 88 13.86 -0.17 14.00
C ASP A 88 14.33 0.21 12.59
N PRO A 89 14.28 1.50 12.21
CA PRO A 89 14.76 1.97 10.91
C PRO A 89 16.25 1.66 10.64
N ASP A 90 17.07 1.51 11.66
CA ASP A 90 18.47 1.15 11.52
C ASP A 90 18.71 -0.35 11.30
N ASN A 91 17.70 -1.19 11.56
CA ASN A 91 17.72 -2.64 11.39
C ASN A 91 16.46 -3.17 10.70
N ALA A 92 16.16 -2.67 9.50
CA ALA A 92 14.93 -2.99 8.77
C ALA A 92 14.92 -4.39 8.11
N CYS A 93 16.08 -4.98 7.84
CA CYS A 93 16.16 -6.22 7.06
C CYS A 93 15.36 -7.40 7.62
N PRO A 94 15.36 -7.71 8.93
CA PRO A 94 14.60 -8.84 9.45
C PRO A 94 13.09 -8.73 9.19
N VAL A 95 12.51 -7.54 9.38
CA VAL A 95 11.08 -7.30 9.11
C VAL A 95 10.80 -7.24 7.62
N TRP A 96 11.72 -6.66 6.82
CA TRP A 96 11.60 -6.62 5.36
C TRP A 96 11.51 -8.01 4.75
N GLU A 97 12.50 -8.86 5.01
CA GLU A 97 12.59 -10.21 4.45
C GLU A 97 11.41 -11.09 4.84
N LYS A 98 10.96 -10.98 6.09
CA LYS A 98 9.76 -11.64 6.58
C LYS A 98 8.49 -11.15 5.86
N THR A 99 8.34 -9.83 5.71
CA THR A 99 7.13 -9.24 5.12
C THR A 99 7.05 -9.48 3.61
N MET A 100 8.18 -9.43 2.92
CA MET A 100 8.27 -9.65 1.48
C MET A 100 8.44 -11.13 1.10
N GLU A 101 8.58 -12.03 2.09
CA GLU A 101 8.82 -13.46 1.87
C GLU A 101 10.05 -13.72 0.98
N LYS A 102 11.11 -12.91 1.18
CA LYS A 102 12.36 -12.92 0.40
C LYS A 102 13.56 -12.97 1.35
N PRO A 103 13.92 -14.15 1.87
CA PRO A 103 15.10 -14.28 2.73
C PRO A 103 16.37 -13.85 1.99
N ASP A 104 17.34 -13.33 2.73
CA ASP A 104 18.66 -12.88 2.24
C ASP A 104 18.60 -11.83 1.12
N SER A 105 17.46 -11.14 0.96
CA SER A 105 17.26 -10.18 -0.11
C SER A 105 17.51 -8.74 0.29
N CYS A 106 17.73 -8.47 1.60
CA CYS A 106 17.85 -7.12 2.15
C CYS A 106 19.28 -6.84 2.61
N LYS A 107 19.75 -5.61 2.34
CA LYS A 107 21.05 -5.12 2.81
C LYS A 107 20.99 -3.65 3.14
N LYS A 108 21.44 -3.27 4.35
CA LYS A 108 21.65 -1.87 4.73
C LYS A 108 22.79 -1.28 3.89
N VAL A 109 22.56 -0.09 3.34
CA VAL A 109 23.56 0.68 2.58
C VAL A 109 24.17 1.77 3.44
N GLY A 110 23.34 2.50 4.20
CA GLY A 110 23.79 3.60 5.08
C GLY A 110 22.72 4.67 5.26
N ASP A 111 23.11 5.77 5.86
CA ASP A 111 22.23 6.92 6.05
C ASP A 111 22.09 7.74 4.76
N ASP A 112 20.93 8.37 4.57
CA ASP A 112 20.64 9.24 3.44
C ASP A 112 19.57 10.29 3.82
N THR A 113 19.20 11.15 2.89
CA THR A 113 18.15 12.17 3.08
C THR A 113 17.21 12.18 1.87
N VAL A 114 15.91 12.16 2.13
CA VAL A 114 14.86 12.29 1.11
C VAL A 114 13.95 13.45 1.48
N ASN A 115 13.85 14.47 0.63
CA ASN A 115 13.03 15.67 0.86
C ASN A 115 13.25 16.32 2.24
N GLY A 116 14.52 16.40 2.69
CA GLY A 116 14.88 16.95 3.99
C GLY A 116 14.63 16.04 5.19
N ARG A 117 14.18 14.80 4.98
CA ARG A 117 13.91 13.80 6.04
C ARG A 117 15.09 12.83 6.15
N ALA A 118 15.53 12.60 7.40
CA ALA A 118 16.58 11.62 7.67
C ALA A 118 16.07 10.20 7.41
N THR A 119 16.79 9.46 6.60
CA THR A 119 16.44 8.11 6.19
C THR A 119 17.61 7.14 6.32
N VAL A 120 17.30 5.86 6.39
CA VAL A 120 18.26 4.78 6.19
C VAL A 120 17.98 4.12 4.84
N LYS A 121 19.00 3.97 4.05
CA LYS A 121 18.96 3.39 2.71
C LYS A 121 19.22 1.89 2.77
N TYR A 122 18.39 1.13 2.08
CA TYR A 122 18.49 -0.32 1.93
C TYR A 122 18.39 -0.71 0.46
N THR A 123 19.05 -1.79 0.09
CA THR A 123 18.74 -2.53 -1.13
C THR A 123 17.97 -3.79 -0.78
N GLY A 124 17.01 -4.17 -1.61
CA GLY A 124 16.17 -5.34 -1.31
C GLY A 124 15.27 -5.76 -2.45
N ALA A 125 14.44 -6.76 -2.20
CA ALA A 125 13.44 -7.24 -3.14
C ALA A 125 12.02 -7.05 -2.56
N THR A 126 11.05 -6.79 -3.42
CA THR A 126 9.63 -6.80 -3.09
C THR A 126 9.06 -8.21 -3.23
N GLU A 127 7.86 -8.47 -2.72
CA GLU A 127 7.15 -9.75 -2.80
C GLU A 127 7.09 -10.29 -4.25
N ASN A 128 6.84 -9.44 -5.24
CA ASN A 128 6.81 -9.81 -6.65
C ASN A 128 8.20 -9.96 -7.30
N GLY A 129 9.28 -9.88 -6.50
CA GLY A 129 10.65 -10.04 -6.95
C GLY A 129 11.23 -8.84 -7.71
N ASP A 130 10.63 -7.66 -7.62
CA ASP A 130 11.28 -6.42 -8.07
C ASP A 130 12.40 -6.05 -7.11
N THR A 131 13.60 -5.87 -7.61
CA THR A 131 14.77 -5.50 -6.82
C THR A 131 15.08 -4.02 -6.97
N GLY A 132 15.53 -3.40 -5.90
CA GLY A 132 15.80 -1.96 -5.92
C GLY A 132 16.31 -1.42 -4.60
N THR A 133 16.16 -0.12 -4.46
CA THR A 133 16.60 0.66 -3.30
C THR A 133 15.39 1.29 -2.59
N ALA A 134 15.37 1.21 -1.29
CA ALA A 134 14.37 1.84 -0.42
C ALA A 134 15.02 2.82 0.54
N TRP A 135 14.27 3.84 0.91
CA TRP A 135 14.62 4.80 1.94
C TRP A 135 13.59 4.73 3.06
N VAL A 136 14.03 4.26 4.21
CA VAL A 136 13.24 4.14 5.44
C VAL A 136 13.39 5.43 6.24
N ASP A 137 12.29 6.12 6.48
CA ASP A 137 12.27 7.34 7.29
C ASP A 137 12.52 6.99 8.77
N LYS A 138 13.51 7.67 9.39
CA LYS A 138 13.91 7.40 10.79
C LYS A 138 12.86 7.81 11.82
N LYS A 139 11.91 8.68 11.45
CA LYS A 139 10.87 9.18 12.36
C LYS A 139 9.52 8.51 12.14
N LEU A 140 9.16 8.26 10.86
CA LEU A 140 7.89 7.63 10.51
C LEU A 140 7.93 6.11 10.64
N HIS A 141 9.12 5.50 10.54
CA HIS A 141 9.29 4.07 10.52
C HIS A 141 8.62 3.37 9.34
N PHE A 142 8.60 4.07 8.20
CA PHE A 142 8.05 3.58 6.93
C PHE A 142 9.01 3.85 5.77
N VAL A 143 8.91 3.05 4.72
CA VAL A 143 9.58 3.34 3.44
C VAL A 143 8.88 4.53 2.80
N ILE A 144 9.60 5.63 2.61
CA ILE A 144 9.08 6.85 1.96
C ILE A 144 9.49 6.99 0.51
N LYS A 145 10.46 6.19 0.05
CA LYS A 145 10.89 6.15 -1.34
C LYS A 145 11.36 4.75 -1.73
N TRP A 146 10.97 4.32 -2.93
CA TRP A 146 11.39 3.08 -3.55
C TRP A 146 11.80 3.31 -5.00
N GLU A 147 12.97 2.81 -5.38
CA GLU A 147 13.47 2.80 -6.76
C GLU A 147 13.82 1.37 -7.17
N GLY A 148 12.84 0.64 -7.70
CA GLY A 148 13.00 -0.70 -8.26
C GLY A 148 13.25 -0.67 -9.77
N GLN A 149 13.54 -1.84 -10.32
CA GLN A 149 13.70 -2.01 -11.76
C GLN A 149 12.38 -1.81 -12.50
N ARG A 150 11.28 -2.33 -11.95
CA ARG A 150 9.94 -2.31 -12.57
C ARG A 150 9.00 -1.30 -11.95
N SER A 151 9.22 -0.94 -10.69
CA SER A 151 8.38 0.00 -9.95
C SER A 151 9.23 1.06 -9.25
N ALA A 152 8.73 2.29 -9.22
CA ALA A 152 9.31 3.35 -8.43
C ALA A 152 8.22 4.27 -7.91
N ALA A 153 8.32 4.69 -6.65
CA ALA A 153 7.38 5.61 -6.04
C ALA A 153 8.03 6.36 -4.87
N GLU A 154 7.47 7.51 -4.54
CA GLU A 154 7.93 8.37 -3.46
C GLU A 154 6.74 8.99 -2.73
N MET A 155 6.80 9.06 -1.41
CA MET A 155 5.85 9.82 -0.60
C MET A 155 6.27 11.29 -0.59
N GLN A 156 5.38 12.15 -1.03
CA GLN A 156 5.53 13.60 -1.04
C GLN A 156 4.50 14.25 -0.11
N ASN A 157 4.70 15.52 0.23
CA ASN A 157 3.76 16.30 1.05
C ASN A 157 3.39 15.59 2.37
N ILE A 158 4.38 14.95 3.01
CA ILE A 158 4.19 14.23 4.27
C ILE A 158 3.79 15.22 5.37
N GLN A 159 2.65 14.99 5.99
CA GLN A 159 2.14 15.76 7.13
C GLN A 159 1.97 14.82 8.33
N GLU A 160 2.80 15.02 9.34
CA GLU A 160 2.75 14.26 10.59
C GLU A 160 1.64 14.80 11.48
N GLY A 161 0.94 13.89 12.15
CA GLY A 161 -0.10 14.21 13.12
C GLY A 161 -1.27 13.23 13.10
N PRO A 162 -2.14 13.31 14.11
CA PRO A 162 -3.26 12.39 14.27
C PRO A 162 -4.17 12.37 13.04
N GLN A 163 -4.59 11.18 12.66
CA GLN A 163 -5.55 10.97 11.59
C GLN A 163 -6.92 10.63 12.18
N ALA A 164 -8.01 11.10 11.56
CA ALA A 164 -9.35 10.80 12.03
C ALA A 164 -9.63 9.29 11.96
N ALA A 165 -10.08 8.69 13.06
CA ALA A 165 -10.37 7.25 13.13
C ALA A 165 -11.36 6.77 12.06
N SER A 166 -12.32 7.62 11.68
CA SER A 166 -13.31 7.33 10.63
C SER A 166 -12.69 7.10 9.23
N LEU A 167 -11.46 7.56 8.99
CA LEU A 167 -10.75 7.26 7.74
C LEU A 167 -10.44 5.77 7.60
N PHE A 168 -10.33 5.04 8.70
CA PHE A 168 -9.92 3.64 8.74
C PHE A 168 -11.06 2.68 9.06
N GLU A 169 -12.30 3.14 8.86
CA GLU A 169 -13.51 2.34 9.08
C GLU A 169 -14.31 2.24 7.78
N VAL A 170 -14.86 1.05 7.53
CA VAL A 170 -15.86 0.88 6.48
C VAL A 170 -17.18 1.46 7.01
N PRO A 171 -17.90 2.32 6.24
CA PRO A 171 -19.16 2.86 6.66
C PRO A 171 -20.17 1.75 7.01
N LYS A 172 -20.93 1.96 8.10
CA LYS A 172 -21.82 0.93 8.67
C LYS A 172 -22.97 0.53 7.74
N ASP A 173 -23.35 1.40 6.81
CA ASP A 173 -24.42 1.19 5.83
C ASP A 173 -23.92 0.50 4.54
N PHE A 174 -22.65 0.08 4.48
CA PHE A 174 -22.06 -0.59 3.32
C PHE A 174 -22.22 -2.12 3.44
N GLN A 175 -22.54 -2.74 2.31
CA GLN A 175 -22.71 -4.19 2.22
C GLN A 175 -21.39 -4.89 1.86
N LYS A 176 -21.04 -5.93 2.62
CA LYS A 176 -19.92 -6.79 2.26
C LYS A 176 -20.28 -7.67 1.07
N LEU A 177 -19.42 -7.67 0.05
CA LEU A 177 -19.55 -8.56 -1.11
C LEU A 177 -18.67 -9.78 -0.94
N ASP A 178 -19.19 -10.97 -1.30
CA ASP A 178 -18.42 -12.20 -1.33
C ASP A 178 -17.57 -12.27 -2.61
N THR A 179 -16.27 -12.48 -2.46
CA THR A 179 -15.31 -12.60 -3.58
C THR A 179 -15.62 -13.78 -4.51
N VAL A 180 -16.25 -14.84 -4.00
CA VAL A 180 -16.62 -16.05 -4.77
C VAL A 180 -17.71 -15.78 -5.81
N ALA A 181 -18.63 -14.83 -5.54
CA ALA A 181 -19.71 -14.50 -6.47
C ALA A 181 -19.21 -13.70 -7.69
N THR A 182 -18.20 -12.87 -7.51
CA THR A 182 -17.67 -12.00 -8.58
C THR A 182 -16.95 -12.79 -9.68
N HIS A 183 -16.23 -13.86 -9.33
CA HIS A 183 -15.58 -14.72 -10.33
C HIS A 183 -16.55 -15.55 -11.16
N LYS A 184 -17.71 -15.95 -10.60
CA LYS A 184 -18.75 -16.67 -11.37
C LYS A 184 -19.47 -15.78 -12.37
N SER A 185 -19.68 -14.50 -12.06
CA SER A 185 -20.34 -13.55 -12.95
C SER A 185 -19.47 -13.16 -14.15
N GLN A 186 -18.15 -13.02 -13.98
CA GLN A 186 -17.23 -12.72 -15.08
C GLN A 186 -17.09 -13.89 -16.06
N LYS A 187 -17.11 -15.16 -15.58
CA LYS A 187 -17.03 -16.33 -16.44
C LYS A 187 -18.29 -16.54 -17.31
N LYS A 188 -19.42 -15.93 -16.93
CA LYS A 188 -20.69 -16.02 -17.68
C LYS A 188 -20.81 -14.98 -18.80
N MET A 189 -19.94 -13.94 -18.81
CA MET A 189 -19.92 -12.87 -19.82
C MET A 189 -19.00 -13.12 -21.01
N VAL A 190 -18.18 -14.17 -21.00
CA VAL A 190 -17.41 -14.57 -22.18
C VAL A 190 -18.35 -15.35 -23.12
N ARG A 191 -19.08 -14.64 -23.98
CA ARG A 191 -19.81 -15.24 -25.09
C ARG A 191 -18.80 -15.87 -26.06
N PRO A 192 -18.99 -17.14 -26.48
CA PRO A 192 -18.19 -17.69 -27.58
C PRO A 192 -18.43 -16.84 -28.86
N LEU A 193 -17.33 -16.46 -29.51
CA LEU A 193 -17.39 -15.82 -30.81
C LEU A 193 -18.09 -16.78 -31.78
N PRO A 194 -19.02 -16.30 -32.63
CA PRO A 194 -19.66 -17.14 -33.66
C PRO A 194 -18.58 -17.64 -34.64
N ASN A 195 -18.61 -18.95 -34.90
CA ASN A 195 -17.75 -19.59 -35.89
C ASN A 195 -17.82 -18.88 -37.22
N LYS A 196 -16.68 -18.43 -37.75
CA LYS A 196 -16.53 -17.88 -39.06
C LYS A 196 -16.88 -19.00 -40.11
N PRO A 197 -17.77 -18.78 -41.08
CA PRO A 197 -18.03 -19.79 -42.10
C PRO A 197 -16.77 -20.05 -42.92
N ALA A 198 -16.52 -21.33 -43.22
CA ALA A 198 -15.46 -21.75 -44.12
C ALA A 198 -15.70 -21.18 -45.52
N ALA A 199 -14.65 -20.69 -46.19
CA ALA A 199 -14.69 -20.24 -47.57
C ALA A 199 -14.91 -21.43 -48.50
N PRO A 200 -15.71 -21.29 -49.59
CA PRO A 200 -15.89 -22.36 -50.59
C PRO A 200 -14.59 -22.53 -51.40
N GLN A 201 -14.30 -23.80 -51.73
CA GLN A 201 -13.23 -24.22 -52.64
C GLN A 201 -13.59 -23.91 -54.09
#